data_ee1d83cb6b31c3595d3768e2a2357acf
#
_entry.id   ee1d83cb6b31c3595d3768e2a2357acf
#
_cell.length_a   1.000
_cell.length_b   1.000
_cell.length_c   1.000
_cell.angle_alpha   90.00
_cell.angle_beta   90.00
_cell.angle_gamma   90.00
#
_symmetry.space_group_name_H-M   'P 1'
#
loop_
_entity.id
_entity.type
_entity.pdbx_description
1 polymer ?
#
loop_
_entity_poly.entity_id
_entity_poly.type
_entity_poly.pdbx_seq_one_letter_code
_entity_poly.pdbx_strand_id
1 'polypeptide(L)'
;MAPKVPLRHPWHGLLDANRTQDFGVPRNDSRQCRSLTIMTTDIQTPSGYPALLKEIKERVRTAQVRASLAVSRELILLYWSIGRDILVRQNAEGWGAKIIDRLAKDLNAEFPGIEGFSPRSLKYMRAFAEAWTDETIVQQVAAQLPWGHHMVLLDRVKDYPTREWYLRAAVEYGWSRNILVHQINSRLHEREGKALTNFQRALPPPDSDLAEQILKDPYNFDFLTLTATAREREVERGLLLHLRDLLLELGRGFSFVGSQVLLEVGDQAFYLDLLFYHVRLHCYFVIELKTGPFKPEWAGKLNFYLSAVDDLLRTGPDGPTIGLLLCESHNNPIAEYALRDIAKPIGVSTYRVTRQLPEPLQAEVPSIEDLQEVVEKLRSEIQELKGKDAFESKQETT
;
A
#
# COMPACT_ATOMS: atom_id res chain seq x y z
N MET A 1 25.19 -26.44 -46.73
CA MET A 1 25.15 -24.98 -46.55
C MET A 1 23.77 -24.49 -46.96
N ALA A 2 22.91 -24.24 -46.03
CA ALA A 2 21.59 -23.65 -46.27
C ALA A 2 21.49 -22.33 -45.48
N PRO A 3 20.91 -21.24 -45.99
CA PRO A 3 20.95 -19.94 -45.35
C PRO A 3 19.95 -19.86 -44.19
N LYS A 4 20.44 -19.37 -43.06
CA LYS A 4 19.61 -19.03 -41.86
C LYS A 4 18.75 -17.80 -42.17
N VAL A 5 17.44 -17.97 -42.16
CA VAL A 5 16.46 -16.88 -42.20
C VAL A 5 16.30 -16.35 -40.75
N PRO A 6 16.42 -15.04 -40.48
CA PRO A 6 16.19 -14.51 -39.16
C PRO A 6 14.69 -14.38 -38.89
N LEU A 7 14.21 -15.04 -37.83
CA LEU A 7 12.87 -14.86 -37.27
C LEU A 7 12.76 -13.44 -36.65
N ARG A 8 12.11 -12.54 -37.37
CA ARG A 8 11.70 -11.24 -36.80
C ARG A 8 10.46 -11.46 -35.94
N HIS A 9 10.58 -11.21 -34.65
CA HIS A 9 9.45 -11.12 -33.71
C HIS A 9 8.63 -9.86 -34.02
N PRO A 10 7.28 -9.96 -34.15
CA PRO A 10 6.42 -8.86 -34.62
C PRO A 10 6.07 -7.80 -33.55
N TRP A 11 6.76 -7.75 -32.40
CA TRP A 11 6.31 -6.94 -31.26
C TRP A 11 7.27 -5.83 -30.79
N HIS A 12 8.27 -5.45 -31.57
CA HIS A 12 9.23 -4.39 -31.19
C HIS A 12 8.82 -2.96 -31.56
N GLY A 13 7.53 -2.66 -31.73
CA GLY A 13 7.05 -1.38 -32.23
C GLY A 13 6.08 -0.56 -31.36
N LEU A 14 5.86 -0.87 -30.08
CA LEU A 14 4.75 -0.26 -29.33
C LEU A 14 5.12 0.44 -28.00
N LEU A 15 6.39 0.76 -27.75
CA LEU A 15 6.78 1.44 -26.49
C LEU A 15 7.64 2.70 -26.68
N ASP A 16 7.53 3.44 -27.81
CA ASP A 16 8.17 4.75 -27.93
C ASP A 16 7.23 5.78 -28.54
N ALA A 17 6.27 6.24 -27.75
CA ALA A 17 5.42 7.39 -28.05
C ALA A 17 5.65 8.52 -27.03
N ASN A 18 6.91 9.02 -26.93
CA ASN A 18 7.20 10.34 -26.35
C ASN A 18 8.60 10.79 -26.75
N ARG A 19 8.72 11.17 -28.04
CA ARG A 19 9.82 12.03 -28.48
C ARG A 19 9.28 13.07 -29.45
N THR A 20 9.01 14.25 -28.92
CA THR A 20 8.82 15.46 -29.72
C THR A 20 10.12 15.76 -30.47
N GLN A 21 10.13 15.57 -31.79
CA GLN A 21 11.16 16.13 -32.68
C GLN A 21 10.57 17.32 -33.42
N ASP A 22 11.21 18.45 -33.19
CA ASP A 22 11.02 19.73 -33.86
C ASP A 22 11.49 19.60 -35.31
N PHE A 23 10.60 19.79 -36.28
CA PHE A 23 10.97 19.94 -37.67
C PHE A 23 10.57 21.32 -38.16
N GLY A 24 11.62 22.09 -38.49
CA GLY A 24 11.56 23.42 -39.07
C GLY A 24 10.73 23.50 -40.36
N VAL A 25 9.94 24.55 -40.44
CA VAL A 25 9.07 24.94 -41.54
C VAL A 25 9.92 25.66 -42.62
N PRO A 26 9.89 25.26 -43.91
CA PRO A 26 10.24 26.15 -45.01
C PRO A 26 8.97 26.84 -45.53
N ARG A 27 9.12 28.13 -45.78
CA ARG A 27 8.08 29.01 -46.32
C ARG A 27 7.91 28.84 -47.82
N ASN A 28 6.64 28.86 -48.20
CA ASN A 28 6.07 29.46 -49.42
C ASN A 28 6.35 28.83 -50.80
N ASP A 29 5.35 28.23 -51.38
CA ASP A 29 4.93 28.71 -52.72
C ASP A 29 3.46 28.38 -53.02
N SER A 30 2.75 29.38 -53.51
CA SER A 30 1.34 29.38 -53.86
C SER A 30 1.12 28.70 -55.21
N ARG A 31 0.54 27.48 -55.23
CA ARG A 31 -0.20 26.97 -56.40
C ARG A 31 -1.27 25.95 -55.95
N GLN A 32 -2.50 26.30 -56.24
CA GLN A 32 -3.70 25.46 -56.38
C GLN A 32 -3.56 23.97 -56.03
N CYS A 33 -3.85 23.57 -54.81
CA CYS A 33 -4.23 22.21 -54.50
C CYS A 33 -5.77 22.14 -54.49
N ARG A 34 -6.30 21.40 -55.48
CA ARG A 34 -7.69 20.92 -55.43
C ARG A 34 -7.86 20.11 -54.15
N SER A 35 -8.79 20.51 -53.34
CA SER A 35 -9.19 19.78 -52.13
C SER A 35 -9.74 18.41 -52.55
N LEU A 36 -8.89 17.39 -52.39
CA LEU A 36 -9.37 16.02 -52.24
C LEU A 36 -10.09 15.93 -50.88
N THR A 37 -11.41 16.14 -50.92
CA THR A 37 -12.30 15.78 -49.82
C THR A 37 -12.17 14.27 -49.68
N ILE A 38 -11.36 13.81 -48.74
CA ILE A 38 -11.41 12.43 -48.24
C ILE A 38 -12.78 12.31 -47.62
N MET A 39 -13.73 11.72 -48.35
CA MET A 39 -14.98 11.26 -47.77
C MET A 39 -14.61 10.20 -46.74
N THR A 40 -14.47 10.60 -45.48
CA THR A 40 -14.57 9.67 -44.37
C THR A 40 -16.00 9.14 -44.39
N THR A 41 -16.15 7.96 -45.00
CA THR A 41 -17.37 7.16 -44.84
C THR A 41 -17.54 6.96 -43.36
N ASP A 42 -18.50 7.68 -42.77
CA ASP A 42 -18.91 7.53 -41.38
C ASP A 42 -19.50 6.11 -41.32
N ILE A 43 -18.68 5.15 -40.87
CA ILE A 43 -19.09 3.76 -40.70
C ILE A 43 -20.02 3.79 -39.51
N GLN A 44 -21.33 3.76 -39.76
CA GLN A 44 -22.33 3.62 -38.70
C GLN A 44 -22.03 2.34 -37.94
N THR A 45 -21.49 2.50 -36.73
CA THR A 45 -21.18 1.37 -35.87
C THR A 45 -22.50 0.72 -35.41
N PRO A 46 -22.68 -0.61 -35.62
CA PRO A 46 -23.88 -1.32 -35.15
C PRO A 46 -24.11 -1.10 -33.66
N SER A 47 -25.36 -1.10 -33.22
CA SER A 47 -25.72 -0.82 -31.81
C SER A 47 -25.03 -1.71 -30.79
N GLY A 48 -24.64 -2.93 -31.16
CA GLY A 48 -23.86 -3.87 -30.33
C GLY A 48 -22.34 -3.66 -30.30
N TYR A 49 -21.79 -2.80 -31.17
CA TYR A 49 -20.34 -2.63 -31.31
C TYR A 49 -19.66 -2.11 -30.03
N PRO A 50 -20.18 -1.12 -29.28
CA PRO A 50 -19.57 -0.65 -28.06
C PRO A 50 -19.46 -1.74 -26.97
N ALA A 51 -20.48 -2.59 -26.85
CA ALA A 51 -20.49 -3.68 -25.90
C ALA A 51 -19.45 -4.77 -26.27
N LEU A 52 -19.41 -5.17 -27.56
CA LEU A 52 -18.42 -6.11 -28.07
C LEU A 52 -16.99 -5.57 -27.92
N LEU A 53 -16.76 -4.30 -28.24
CA LEU A 53 -15.46 -3.65 -28.09
C LEU A 53 -14.99 -3.65 -26.63
N LYS A 54 -15.89 -3.36 -25.68
CA LYS A 54 -15.60 -3.42 -24.25
C LYS A 54 -15.20 -4.84 -23.83
N GLU A 55 -15.96 -5.84 -24.23
CA GLU A 55 -15.69 -7.24 -23.92
C GLU A 55 -14.33 -7.71 -24.48
N ILE A 56 -14.05 -7.37 -25.74
CA ILE A 56 -12.76 -7.73 -26.36
C ILE A 56 -11.61 -7.03 -25.64
N LYS A 57 -11.74 -5.75 -25.27
CA LYS A 57 -10.71 -5.03 -24.50
C LYS A 57 -10.44 -5.69 -23.16
N GLU A 58 -11.46 -6.15 -22.45
CA GLU A 58 -11.33 -6.86 -21.18
C GLU A 58 -10.65 -8.22 -21.35
N ARG A 59 -11.03 -9.00 -22.39
CA ARG A 59 -10.36 -10.26 -22.73
C ARG A 59 -8.88 -10.06 -23.05
N VAL A 60 -8.53 -9.06 -23.84
CA VAL A 60 -7.14 -8.74 -24.20
C VAL A 60 -6.35 -8.37 -22.94
N ARG A 61 -6.86 -7.47 -22.10
CA ARG A 61 -6.20 -7.09 -20.84
C ARG A 61 -5.97 -8.30 -19.93
N THR A 62 -6.99 -9.12 -19.75
CA THR A 62 -6.89 -10.35 -18.95
C THR A 62 -5.84 -11.32 -19.51
N ALA A 63 -5.80 -11.51 -20.83
CA ALA A 63 -4.80 -12.35 -21.46
C ALA A 63 -3.38 -11.80 -21.31
N GLN A 64 -3.18 -10.48 -21.44
CA GLN A 64 -1.89 -9.81 -21.22
C GLN A 64 -1.40 -9.98 -19.78
N VAL A 65 -2.28 -9.78 -18.80
CA VAL A 65 -1.94 -9.98 -17.37
C VAL A 65 -1.54 -11.44 -17.12
N ARG A 66 -2.32 -12.41 -17.61
CA ARG A 66 -1.98 -13.84 -17.45
C ARG A 66 -0.65 -14.20 -18.07
N ALA A 67 -0.37 -13.69 -19.27
CA ALA A 67 0.91 -13.94 -19.94
C ALA A 67 2.08 -13.35 -19.15
N SER A 68 1.96 -12.11 -18.64
CA SER A 68 2.97 -11.47 -17.80
C SER A 68 3.23 -12.23 -16.51
N LEU A 69 2.17 -12.72 -15.83
CA LEU A 69 2.30 -13.53 -14.62
C LEU A 69 2.96 -14.88 -14.89
N ALA A 70 2.62 -15.53 -16.01
CA ALA A 70 3.24 -16.80 -16.41
C ALA A 70 4.75 -16.63 -16.67
N VAL A 71 5.16 -15.57 -17.38
CA VAL A 71 6.57 -15.26 -17.62
C VAL A 71 7.30 -14.99 -16.32
N SER A 72 6.70 -14.22 -15.40
CA SER A 72 7.30 -13.95 -14.09
C SER A 72 7.51 -15.24 -13.30
N ARG A 73 6.51 -16.13 -13.30
CA ARG A 73 6.58 -17.42 -12.61
C ARG A 73 7.73 -18.28 -13.14
N GLU A 74 7.83 -18.45 -14.44
CA GLU A 74 8.90 -19.23 -15.08
C GLU A 74 10.30 -18.66 -14.76
N LEU A 75 10.44 -17.34 -14.73
CA LEU A 75 11.70 -16.69 -14.34
C LEU A 75 12.08 -16.99 -12.87
N ILE A 76 11.14 -16.96 -11.94
CA ILE A 76 11.43 -17.30 -10.54
C ILE A 76 11.87 -18.75 -10.38
N LEU A 77 11.20 -19.68 -11.06
CA LEU A 77 11.57 -21.09 -11.07
C LEU A 77 12.95 -21.30 -11.69
N LEU A 78 13.26 -20.65 -12.78
CA LEU A 78 14.58 -20.66 -13.43
C LEU A 78 15.65 -20.12 -12.46
N TYR A 79 15.42 -19.00 -11.80
CA TYR A 79 16.37 -18.41 -10.86
C TYR A 79 16.63 -19.31 -9.67
N TRP A 80 15.59 -19.97 -9.16
CA TRP A 80 15.73 -20.96 -8.11
C TRP A 80 16.55 -22.18 -8.56
N SER A 81 16.27 -22.72 -9.75
CA SER A 81 17.02 -23.84 -10.33
C SER A 81 18.50 -23.50 -10.50
N ILE A 82 18.82 -22.34 -11.12
CA ILE A 82 20.21 -21.86 -11.26
C ILE A 82 20.87 -21.72 -9.88
N GLY A 83 20.14 -21.16 -8.91
CA GLY A 83 20.65 -21.02 -7.54
C GLY A 83 20.98 -22.35 -6.89
N ARG A 84 20.12 -23.37 -7.06
CA ARG A 84 20.38 -24.75 -6.59
C ARG A 84 21.59 -25.37 -7.26
N ASP A 85 21.72 -25.24 -8.55
CA ASP A 85 22.87 -25.75 -9.30
C ASP A 85 24.18 -25.14 -8.80
N ILE A 86 24.20 -23.83 -8.52
CA ILE A 86 25.34 -23.15 -7.93
C ILE A 86 25.64 -23.71 -6.53
N LEU A 87 24.63 -23.86 -5.66
CA LEU A 87 24.81 -24.41 -4.30
C LEU A 87 25.38 -25.82 -4.30
N VAL A 88 24.83 -26.70 -5.13
CA VAL A 88 25.29 -28.08 -5.25
C VAL A 88 26.78 -28.14 -5.64
N ARG A 89 27.19 -27.35 -6.63
CA ARG A 89 28.58 -27.30 -7.11
C ARG A 89 29.52 -26.62 -6.13
N GLN A 90 29.04 -25.59 -5.42
CA GLN A 90 29.83 -25.00 -4.33
C GLN A 90 30.16 -26.01 -3.23
N ASN A 91 29.18 -26.83 -2.85
CA ASN A 91 29.36 -27.83 -1.80
C ASN A 91 30.22 -29.02 -2.28
N ALA A 92 30.06 -29.48 -3.53
CA ALA A 92 30.72 -30.62 -4.07
C ALA A 92 32.15 -30.34 -4.60
N GLU A 93 32.33 -29.17 -5.23
CA GLU A 93 33.54 -28.83 -6.01
C GLU A 93 34.27 -27.58 -5.45
N GLY A 94 33.78 -26.98 -4.35
CA GLY A 94 34.43 -25.83 -3.72
C GLY A 94 34.40 -24.56 -4.57
N TRP A 95 33.34 -24.32 -5.35
CA TRP A 95 33.23 -23.15 -6.23
C TRP A 95 33.28 -21.86 -5.43
N GLY A 96 34.30 -21.05 -5.66
CA GLY A 96 34.45 -19.73 -5.06
C GLY A 96 33.75 -18.61 -5.85
N ALA A 97 33.80 -17.38 -5.31
CA ALA A 97 33.22 -16.21 -5.92
C ALA A 97 33.67 -15.97 -7.37
N LYS A 98 34.92 -16.24 -7.70
CA LYS A 98 35.50 -16.07 -9.06
C LYS A 98 34.79 -16.93 -10.13
N ILE A 99 34.30 -18.13 -9.74
CA ILE A 99 33.57 -19.00 -10.68
C ILE A 99 32.15 -18.39 -10.98
N ILE A 100 31.51 -17.80 -9.97
CA ILE A 100 30.24 -17.09 -10.19
C ILE A 100 30.42 -15.89 -11.12
N ASP A 101 31.52 -15.15 -10.96
CA ASP A 101 31.84 -14.00 -11.83
C ASP A 101 32.12 -14.46 -13.27
N ARG A 102 32.78 -15.61 -13.44
CA ARG A 102 33.02 -16.24 -14.75
C ARG A 102 31.71 -16.71 -15.38
N LEU A 103 30.86 -17.43 -14.62
CA LEU A 103 29.55 -17.89 -15.07
C LEU A 103 28.66 -16.72 -15.51
N ALA A 104 28.67 -15.62 -14.77
CA ALA A 104 27.94 -14.41 -15.15
C ALA A 104 28.41 -13.85 -16.50
N LYS A 105 29.73 -13.81 -16.71
CA LYS A 105 30.31 -13.33 -17.99
C LYS A 105 29.91 -14.22 -19.17
N ASP A 106 30.01 -15.54 -18.99
CA ASP A 106 29.72 -16.49 -20.06
C ASP A 106 28.22 -16.51 -20.40
N LEU A 107 27.32 -16.41 -19.38
CA LEU A 107 25.87 -16.28 -19.59
C LEU A 107 25.49 -14.97 -20.31
N ASN A 108 26.08 -13.84 -19.92
CA ASN A 108 25.81 -12.56 -20.60
C ASN A 108 26.34 -12.51 -22.05
N ALA A 109 27.41 -13.25 -22.33
CA ALA A 109 27.95 -13.38 -23.70
C ALA A 109 27.02 -14.23 -24.59
N GLU A 110 26.46 -15.30 -24.06
CA GLU A 110 25.54 -16.19 -24.76
C GLU A 110 24.14 -15.57 -24.92
N PHE A 111 23.67 -14.81 -23.92
CA PHE A 111 22.35 -14.22 -23.89
C PHE A 111 22.38 -12.69 -23.75
N PRO A 112 22.91 -11.94 -24.70
CA PRO A 112 23.15 -10.49 -24.58
C PRO A 112 21.88 -9.65 -24.44
N GLY A 113 20.71 -10.21 -24.75
CA GLY A 113 19.41 -9.53 -24.64
C GLY A 113 18.63 -9.87 -23.36
N ILE A 114 19.18 -10.70 -22.47
CA ILE A 114 18.51 -11.12 -21.25
C ILE A 114 19.15 -10.42 -20.05
N GLU A 115 18.38 -9.57 -19.38
CA GLU A 115 18.78 -9.00 -18.09
C GLU A 115 18.65 -10.03 -16.97
N GLY A 116 19.53 -9.97 -15.96
CA GLY A 116 19.41 -10.80 -14.76
C GLY A 116 20.58 -11.75 -14.50
N PHE A 117 21.58 -11.85 -15.37
CA PHE A 117 22.77 -12.72 -15.16
C PHE A 117 24.02 -11.98 -14.67
N SER A 118 23.84 -10.84 -13.96
CA SER A 118 24.98 -10.20 -13.31
C SER A 118 25.53 -11.06 -12.14
N PRO A 119 26.81 -10.90 -11.75
CA PRO A 119 27.37 -11.60 -10.60
C PRO A 119 26.55 -11.41 -9.32
N ARG A 120 25.98 -10.21 -9.14
CA ARG A 120 25.09 -9.90 -8.03
C ARG A 120 23.79 -10.71 -8.12
N SER A 121 23.19 -10.80 -9.28
CA SER A 121 21.96 -11.55 -9.50
C SER A 121 22.16 -13.05 -9.24
N LEU A 122 23.25 -13.64 -9.72
CA LEU A 122 23.58 -15.04 -9.48
C LEU A 122 23.81 -15.33 -7.98
N LYS A 123 24.42 -14.39 -7.23
CA LYS A 123 24.54 -14.49 -5.78
C LYS A 123 23.16 -14.45 -5.09
N TYR A 124 22.23 -13.61 -5.59
CA TYR A 124 20.85 -13.59 -5.09
C TYR A 124 20.09 -14.88 -5.45
N MET A 125 20.26 -15.42 -6.67
CA MET A 125 19.66 -16.71 -7.04
C MET A 125 20.15 -17.83 -6.13
N ARG A 126 21.45 -17.87 -5.82
CA ARG A 126 22.01 -18.81 -4.86
C ARG A 126 21.39 -18.64 -3.46
N ALA A 127 21.36 -17.40 -2.96
CA ALA A 127 20.76 -17.10 -1.65
C ALA A 127 19.25 -17.42 -1.62
N PHE A 128 18.56 -17.25 -2.74
CA PHE A 128 17.16 -17.62 -2.90
C PHE A 128 16.95 -19.13 -2.79
N ALA A 129 17.76 -19.92 -3.47
CA ALA A 129 17.70 -21.38 -3.38
C ALA A 129 18.12 -21.92 -2.00
N GLU A 130 19.07 -21.25 -1.33
CA GLU A 130 19.47 -21.57 0.05
C GLU A 130 18.35 -21.25 1.06
N ALA A 131 17.63 -20.16 0.83
CA ALA A 131 16.54 -19.70 1.69
C ALA A 131 15.24 -20.51 1.52
N TRP A 132 15.01 -21.06 0.33
CA TRP A 132 13.81 -21.82 -0.03
C TRP A 132 14.21 -23.20 -0.52
N THR A 133 14.41 -24.12 0.43
CA THR A 133 14.85 -25.50 0.15
C THR A 133 13.69 -26.39 -0.32
N ASP A 134 12.45 -26.04 0.05
CA ASP A 134 11.25 -26.77 -0.36
C ASP A 134 10.74 -26.27 -1.71
N GLU A 135 10.86 -27.13 -2.73
CA GLU A 135 10.41 -26.86 -4.09
C GLU A 135 8.92 -26.59 -4.14
N THR A 136 8.11 -27.21 -3.29
CA THR A 136 6.66 -27.02 -3.24
C THR A 136 6.30 -25.58 -2.88
N ILE A 137 6.98 -25.00 -1.90
CA ILE A 137 6.79 -23.60 -1.52
C ILE A 137 7.21 -22.68 -2.66
N VAL A 138 8.31 -23.00 -3.35
CA VAL A 138 8.76 -22.19 -4.49
C VAL A 138 7.74 -22.23 -5.61
N GLN A 139 7.24 -23.39 -5.99
CA GLN A 139 6.27 -23.55 -7.07
C GLN A 139 4.90 -22.97 -6.75
N GLN A 140 4.40 -23.13 -5.52
CA GLN A 140 3.04 -22.77 -5.15
C GLN A 140 2.91 -21.33 -4.66
N VAL A 141 3.91 -20.81 -3.97
CA VAL A 141 3.82 -19.49 -3.31
C VAL A 141 4.86 -18.52 -3.87
N ALA A 142 6.15 -18.85 -3.80
CA ALA A 142 7.21 -17.92 -4.16
C ALA A 142 7.13 -17.47 -5.63
N ALA A 143 6.80 -18.37 -6.54
CA ALA A 143 6.65 -18.06 -7.96
C ALA A 143 5.50 -17.11 -8.30
N GLN A 144 4.65 -16.74 -7.34
CA GLN A 144 3.58 -15.75 -7.52
C GLN A 144 4.06 -14.31 -7.31
N LEU A 145 5.24 -14.11 -6.71
CA LEU A 145 5.79 -12.78 -6.46
C LEU A 145 6.89 -12.41 -7.47
N PRO A 146 6.98 -11.12 -7.88
CA PRO A 146 8.10 -10.63 -8.68
C PRO A 146 9.44 -10.76 -7.97
N TRP A 147 10.53 -10.91 -8.74
CA TRP A 147 11.90 -11.07 -8.22
C TRP A 147 12.32 -10.02 -7.17
N GLY A 148 11.90 -8.77 -7.37
CA GLY A 148 12.20 -7.68 -6.43
C GLY A 148 11.68 -7.90 -5.01
N HIS A 149 10.59 -8.67 -4.81
CA HIS A 149 10.07 -9.03 -3.49
C HIS A 149 10.99 -10.03 -2.81
N HIS A 150 11.50 -11.03 -3.54
CA HIS A 150 12.44 -12.01 -3.00
C HIS A 150 13.74 -11.37 -2.53
N MET A 151 14.26 -10.40 -3.29
CA MET A 151 15.44 -9.63 -2.87
C MET A 151 15.20 -8.91 -1.54
N VAL A 152 14.03 -8.26 -1.38
CA VAL A 152 13.66 -7.58 -0.12
C VAL A 152 13.58 -8.59 1.03
N LEU A 153 12.91 -9.72 0.83
CA LEU A 153 12.78 -10.75 1.85
C LEU A 153 14.15 -11.31 2.30
N LEU A 154 15.03 -11.59 1.35
CA LEU A 154 16.38 -12.11 1.64
C LEU A 154 17.26 -11.08 2.38
N ASP A 155 17.16 -9.82 2.01
CA ASP A 155 17.97 -8.76 2.62
C ASP A 155 17.51 -8.43 4.04
N ARG A 156 16.19 -8.36 4.28
CA ARG A 156 15.60 -7.79 5.50
C ARG A 156 15.14 -8.82 6.52
N VAL A 157 14.79 -10.04 6.10
CA VAL A 157 14.25 -11.08 6.98
C VAL A 157 15.16 -12.30 6.98
N LYS A 158 15.88 -12.53 8.09
CA LYS A 158 16.86 -13.62 8.19
C LYS A 158 16.23 -14.92 8.66
N ASP A 159 15.27 -14.84 9.54
CA ASP A 159 14.54 -15.96 10.09
C ASP A 159 13.60 -16.58 9.05
N TYR A 160 13.66 -17.93 8.91
CA TYR A 160 12.88 -18.63 7.89
C TYR A 160 11.35 -18.54 8.14
N PRO A 161 10.82 -18.84 9.34
CA PRO A 161 9.38 -18.75 9.60
C PRO A 161 8.82 -17.36 9.34
N THR A 162 9.51 -16.32 9.80
CA THR A 162 9.12 -14.94 9.57
C THR A 162 9.15 -14.57 8.08
N ARG A 163 10.18 -15.04 7.35
CA ARG A 163 10.29 -14.82 5.92
C ARG A 163 9.16 -15.50 5.14
N GLU A 164 8.83 -16.73 5.50
CA GLU A 164 7.70 -17.46 4.91
C GLU A 164 6.37 -16.77 5.20
N TRP A 165 6.19 -16.27 6.41
CA TRP A 165 4.99 -15.51 6.77
C TRP A 165 4.82 -14.27 5.87
N TYR A 166 5.87 -13.44 5.71
CA TYR A 166 5.83 -12.28 4.82
C TYR A 166 5.66 -12.66 3.34
N LEU A 167 6.22 -13.78 2.90
CA LEU A 167 6.02 -14.30 1.55
C LEU A 167 4.53 -14.58 1.29
N ARG A 168 3.90 -15.34 2.19
CA ARG A 168 2.48 -15.71 2.09
C ARG A 168 1.58 -14.48 2.18
N ALA A 169 1.81 -13.61 3.14
CA ALA A 169 1.08 -12.36 3.30
C ALA A 169 1.20 -11.46 2.07
N ALA A 170 2.40 -11.34 1.47
CA ALA A 170 2.58 -10.55 0.26
C ALA A 170 1.79 -11.09 -0.94
N VAL A 171 1.65 -12.41 -1.05
CA VAL A 171 0.82 -13.06 -2.08
C VAL A 171 -0.67 -12.83 -1.77
N GLU A 172 -1.09 -13.12 -0.56
CA GLU A 172 -2.49 -13.02 -0.13
C GLU A 172 -3.04 -11.59 -0.26
N TYR A 173 -2.28 -10.62 0.24
CA TYR A 173 -2.69 -9.22 0.26
C TYR A 173 -2.30 -8.46 -1.01
N GLY A 174 -1.55 -9.06 -1.92
CA GLY A 174 -1.12 -8.44 -3.16
C GLY A 174 -0.20 -7.22 -2.94
N TRP A 175 0.69 -7.28 -1.97
CA TRP A 175 1.56 -6.15 -1.63
C TRP A 175 2.52 -5.82 -2.77
N SER A 176 2.67 -4.52 -3.05
CA SER A 176 3.78 -4.03 -3.83
C SER A 176 5.09 -4.16 -3.05
N ARG A 177 6.24 -4.08 -3.74
CA ARG A 177 7.56 -4.11 -3.09
C ARG A 177 7.70 -3.07 -1.97
N ASN A 178 7.17 -1.86 -2.16
CA ASN A 178 7.26 -0.78 -1.17
C ASN A 178 6.37 -1.06 0.04
N ILE A 179 5.17 -1.61 -0.17
CA ILE A 179 4.29 -2.03 0.92
C ILE A 179 4.94 -3.18 1.71
N LEU A 180 5.52 -4.17 1.04
CA LEU A 180 6.24 -5.25 1.72
C LEU A 180 7.38 -4.70 2.60
N VAL A 181 8.19 -3.76 2.10
CA VAL A 181 9.23 -3.10 2.89
C VAL A 181 8.65 -2.39 4.12
N HIS A 182 7.54 -1.66 3.95
CA HIS A 182 6.86 -0.99 5.05
C HIS A 182 6.38 -1.98 6.11
N GLN A 183 5.72 -3.08 5.70
CA GLN A 183 5.19 -4.09 6.62
C GLN A 183 6.30 -4.84 7.38
N ILE A 184 7.45 -5.10 6.73
CA ILE A 184 8.62 -5.68 7.39
C ILE A 184 9.17 -4.70 8.44
N ASN A 185 9.35 -3.43 8.09
CA ASN A 185 9.89 -2.43 9.00
C ASN A 185 8.97 -2.20 10.22
N SER A 186 7.65 -2.23 10.01
CA SER A 186 6.64 -2.11 11.07
C SER A 186 6.41 -3.40 11.87
N ARG A 187 7.14 -4.48 11.55
CA ARG A 187 7.04 -5.80 12.20
C ARG A 187 5.61 -6.32 12.26
N LEU A 188 4.89 -6.25 11.13
CA LEU A 188 3.48 -6.64 11.09
C LEU A 188 3.23 -8.05 11.63
N HIS A 189 4.11 -9.01 11.35
CA HIS A 189 3.99 -10.41 11.81
C HIS A 189 3.94 -10.58 13.34
N GLU A 190 4.41 -9.59 14.10
CA GLU A 190 4.35 -9.59 15.57
C GLU A 190 3.05 -8.99 16.11
N ARG A 191 2.32 -8.22 15.30
CA ARG A 191 1.18 -7.39 15.70
C ARG A 191 -0.18 -7.88 15.22
N GLU A 192 -0.21 -8.58 14.08
CA GLU A 192 -1.44 -9.09 13.47
C GLU A 192 -2.10 -10.16 14.37
N GLY A 193 -3.40 -10.07 14.57
CA GLY A 193 -4.16 -10.98 15.42
C GLY A 193 -3.86 -10.86 16.92
N LYS A 194 -3.31 -9.73 17.39
CA LYS A 194 -2.91 -9.55 18.80
C LYS A 194 -3.85 -8.63 19.60
N ALA A 195 -4.84 -8.03 18.95
CA ALA A 195 -5.84 -7.23 19.64
C ALA A 195 -6.61 -8.06 20.67
N LEU A 196 -6.96 -7.44 21.77
CA LEU A 196 -7.83 -8.07 22.75
C LEU A 196 -9.29 -7.93 22.31
N THR A 197 -10.01 -9.04 22.14
CA THR A 197 -11.35 -9.04 21.55
C THR A 197 -12.34 -9.91 22.34
N ASN A 198 -13.63 -9.67 22.10
CA ASN A 198 -14.70 -10.58 22.50
C ASN A 198 -15.33 -11.32 21.29
N PHE A 199 -14.67 -11.33 20.15
CA PHE A 199 -15.25 -11.77 18.87
C PHE A 199 -15.71 -13.21 18.87
N GLN A 200 -14.99 -14.12 19.53
CA GLN A 200 -15.36 -15.54 19.61
C GLN A 200 -16.74 -15.76 20.25
N ARG A 201 -17.25 -14.79 21.01
CA ARG A 201 -18.59 -14.84 21.63
C ARG A 201 -19.60 -13.98 20.91
N ALA A 202 -19.14 -12.89 20.28
CA ALA A 202 -20.01 -11.87 19.68
C ALA A 202 -20.27 -12.07 18.19
N LEU A 203 -19.43 -12.87 17.49
CA LEU A 203 -19.54 -13.15 16.08
C LEU A 203 -19.62 -14.67 15.82
N PRO A 204 -20.36 -15.10 14.79
CA PRO A 204 -20.35 -16.50 14.37
C PRO A 204 -19.02 -16.84 13.66
N PRO A 205 -18.49 -18.09 13.76
CA PRO A 205 -17.44 -18.57 12.87
C PRO A 205 -17.97 -18.66 11.42
N PRO A 206 -17.18 -18.31 10.38
CA PRO A 206 -15.76 -17.92 10.37
C PRO A 206 -15.50 -16.42 10.56
N ASP A 207 -16.54 -15.60 10.78
CA ASP A 207 -16.40 -14.13 10.85
C ASP A 207 -15.58 -13.70 12.08
N SER A 208 -15.74 -14.41 13.21
CA SER A 208 -14.92 -14.17 14.42
C SER A 208 -13.44 -14.36 14.15
N ASP A 209 -13.05 -15.45 13.45
CA ASP A 209 -11.65 -15.75 13.16
C ASP A 209 -11.06 -14.73 12.19
N LEU A 210 -11.81 -14.34 11.16
CA LEU A 210 -11.37 -13.32 10.22
C LEU A 210 -11.25 -11.94 10.89
N ALA A 211 -12.22 -11.57 11.73
CA ALA A 211 -12.20 -10.30 12.46
C ALA A 211 -11.01 -10.23 13.44
N GLU A 212 -10.67 -11.32 14.14
CA GLU A 212 -9.49 -11.38 15.00
C GLU A 212 -8.20 -11.22 14.21
N GLN A 213 -8.06 -11.91 13.07
CA GLN A 213 -6.86 -11.87 12.25
C GLN A 213 -6.56 -10.48 11.67
N ILE A 214 -7.57 -9.69 11.33
CA ILE A 214 -7.36 -8.36 10.73
C ILE A 214 -6.97 -7.29 11.75
N LEU A 215 -7.25 -7.48 13.03
CA LEU A 215 -6.87 -6.51 14.05
C LEU A 215 -5.41 -6.66 14.45
N LYS A 216 -4.81 -5.56 14.85
CA LYS A 216 -3.41 -5.46 15.25
C LYS A 216 -3.28 -4.88 16.65
N ASP A 217 -2.23 -5.25 17.35
CA ASP A 217 -1.83 -4.60 18.59
C ASP A 217 -0.30 -4.63 18.74
N PRO A 218 0.34 -3.48 18.79
CA PRO A 218 -0.19 -2.12 18.57
C PRO A 218 -0.44 -1.77 17.10
N TYR A 219 -1.30 -0.79 16.84
CA TYR A 219 -1.32 -0.05 15.58
C TYR A 219 -0.12 0.90 15.50
N ASN A 220 0.44 1.05 14.30
CA ASN A 220 1.62 1.89 14.07
C ASN A 220 1.26 3.14 13.28
N PHE A 221 1.23 4.29 13.96
CA PHE A 221 0.96 5.59 13.36
C PHE A 221 2.23 6.44 13.28
N ASP A 222 3.38 5.83 12.96
CA ASP A 222 4.68 6.51 12.82
C ASP A 222 4.70 7.60 11.73
N PHE A 223 3.71 7.60 10.85
CA PHE A 223 3.50 8.65 9.85
C PHE A 223 2.91 9.93 10.44
N LEU A 224 2.45 9.91 11.71
CA LEU A 224 1.98 11.10 12.41
C LEU A 224 3.14 11.75 13.17
N THR A 225 3.32 13.04 12.94
CA THR A 225 4.22 13.87 13.75
C THR A 225 3.36 14.64 14.75
N LEU A 226 3.28 14.14 15.99
CA LEU A 226 2.46 14.73 17.04
C LEU A 226 3.31 15.12 18.24
N THR A 227 2.87 16.16 18.96
CA THR A 227 3.46 16.55 20.23
C THR A 227 3.14 15.55 21.33
N ALA A 228 3.94 15.52 22.41
CA ALA A 228 3.70 14.64 23.54
C ALA A 228 2.36 14.89 24.25
N THR A 229 1.76 16.06 24.04
CA THR A 229 0.48 16.52 24.64
C THR A 229 -0.67 16.52 23.63
N ALA A 230 -0.53 15.86 22.48
CA ALA A 230 -1.55 15.81 21.46
C ALA A 230 -2.87 15.26 22.01
N ARG A 231 -3.99 15.92 21.71
CA ARG A 231 -5.34 15.52 22.09
C ARG A 231 -5.96 14.59 21.05
N GLU A 232 -7.01 13.87 21.39
CA GLU A 232 -7.75 12.97 20.50
C GLU A 232 -8.04 13.57 19.11
N ARG A 233 -8.52 14.82 19.08
CA ARG A 233 -8.83 15.55 17.83
C ARG A 233 -7.60 15.81 16.94
N GLU A 234 -6.43 15.97 17.54
CA GLU A 234 -5.19 16.16 16.78
C GLU A 234 -4.70 14.84 16.17
N VAL A 235 -4.86 13.73 16.91
CA VAL A 235 -4.61 12.36 16.39
C VAL A 235 -5.57 12.07 15.25
N GLU A 236 -6.87 12.26 15.44
CA GLU A 236 -7.89 12.06 14.41
C GLU A 236 -7.61 12.87 13.16
N ARG A 237 -7.35 14.18 13.31
CA ARG A 237 -7.03 15.07 12.19
C ARG A 237 -5.76 14.61 11.45
N GLY A 238 -4.74 14.19 12.19
CA GLY A 238 -3.51 13.64 11.63
C GLY A 238 -3.80 12.38 10.80
N LEU A 239 -4.59 11.44 11.31
CA LEU A 239 -5.00 10.24 10.61
C LEU A 239 -5.76 10.55 9.31
N LEU A 240 -6.64 11.54 9.31
CA LEU A 240 -7.38 11.96 8.13
C LEU A 240 -6.50 12.64 7.08
N LEU A 241 -5.53 13.46 7.50
CA LEU A 241 -4.53 14.04 6.59
C LEU A 241 -3.66 12.96 5.92
N HIS A 242 -3.43 11.84 6.62
CA HIS A 242 -2.67 10.69 6.15
C HIS A 242 -3.55 9.45 5.90
N LEU A 243 -4.76 9.65 5.37
CA LEU A 243 -5.77 8.59 5.19
C LEU A 243 -5.23 7.38 4.41
N ARG A 244 -4.37 7.60 3.42
CA ARG A 244 -3.73 6.51 2.68
C ARG A 244 -2.89 5.61 3.59
N ASP A 245 -2.11 6.22 4.47
CA ASP A 245 -1.19 5.51 5.37
C ASP A 245 -1.99 4.83 6.50
N LEU A 246 -3.07 5.47 6.96
CA LEU A 246 -4.04 4.84 7.85
C LEU A 246 -4.68 3.59 7.22
N LEU A 247 -5.15 3.68 5.98
CA LEU A 247 -5.74 2.52 5.27
C LEU A 247 -4.71 1.40 5.05
N LEU A 248 -3.44 1.73 4.80
CA LEU A 248 -2.36 0.74 4.74
C LEU A 248 -2.11 0.08 6.09
N GLU A 249 -2.18 0.85 7.17
CA GLU A 249 -2.02 0.30 8.52
C GLU A 249 -3.26 -0.49 8.95
N LEU A 250 -4.48 -0.06 8.68
CA LEU A 250 -5.68 -0.86 8.93
C LEU A 250 -5.64 -2.20 8.18
N GLY A 251 -5.23 -2.18 6.93
CA GLY A 251 -5.08 -3.37 6.11
C GLY A 251 -6.15 -3.53 5.04
N ARG A 252 -6.16 -4.70 4.39
CA ARG A 252 -7.04 -4.97 3.26
C ARG A 252 -8.49 -5.16 3.69
N GLY A 253 -9.39 -4.55 2.94
CA GLY A 253 -10.84 -4.69 3.11
C GLY A 253 -11.49 -3.49 3.76
N PHE A 254 -10.73 -2.58 4.34
CA PHE A 254 -11.28 -1.34 4.90
C PHE A 254 -11.56 -0.30 3.82
N SER A 255 -12.77 0.24 3.85
CA SER A 255 -13.21 1.37 3.03
C SER A 255 -13.66 2.49 3.95
N PHE A 256 -13.09 3.68 3.79
CA PHE A 256 -13.43 4.84 4.61
C PHE A 256 -14.83 5.35 4.24
N VAL A 257 -15.70 5.49 5.24
CA VAL A 257 -17.07 6.01 5.09
C VAL A 257 -17.14 7.45 5.55
N GLY A 258 -16.55 7.78 6.71
CA GLY A 258 -16.56 9.14 7.21
C GLY A 258 -15.85 9.30 8.55
N SER A 259 -15.65 10.56 8.94
CA SER A 259 -15.20 10.96 10.26
C SER A 259 -16.21 11.89 10.90
N GLN A 260 -16.27 11.93 12.24
CA GLN A 260 -17.24 12.70 13.00
C GLN A 260 -18.67 12.48 12.45
N VAL A 261 -19.00 11.19 12.20
CA VAL A 261 -20.29 10.81 11.64
C VAL A 261 -21.38 11.02 12.65
N LEU A 262 -22.35 11.85 12.30
CA LEU A 262 -23.51 12.18 13.16
C LEU A 262 -24.44 10.95 13.28
N LEU A 263 -24.78 10.59 14.51
CA LEU A 263 -25.84 9.64 14.85
C LEU A 263 -26.88 10.39 15.68
N GLU A 264 -28.11 10.45 15.20
CA GLU A 264 -29.23 11.00 15.93
C GLU A 264 -30.00 9.88 16.62
N VAL A 265 -29.98 9.84 17.95
CA VAL A 265 -30.68 8.85 18.75
C VAL A 265 -31.60 9.54 19.73
N GLY A 266 -32.91 9.41 19.54
CA GLY A 266 -33.89 10.18 20.26
C GLY A 266 -33.76 11.67 19.91
N ASP A 267 -33.53 12.48 20.94
CA ASP A 267 -33.35 13.94 20.85
C ASP A 267 -31.86 14.37 21.00
N GLN A 268 -30.92 13.43 20.94
CA GLN A 268 -29.51 13.68 21.17
C GLN A 268 -28.66 13.34 19.93
N ALA A 269 -27.65 14.18 19.70
CA ALA A 269 -26.66 14.02 18.67
C ALA A 269 -25.37 13.42 19.20
N PHE A 270 -24.89 12.35 18.57
CA PHE A 270 -23.64 11.68 18.90
C PHE A 270 -22.73 11.68 17.68
N TYR A 271 -21.43 11.65 17.88
CA TYR A 271 -20.44 11.68 16.80
C TYR A 271 -19.47 10.50 16.93
N LEU A 272 -19.33 9.74 15.84
CA LEU A 272 -18.32 8.69 15.70
C LEU A 272 -17.00 9.29 15.23
N ASP A 273 -15.90 8.96 15.87
CA ASP A 273 -14.59 9.47 15.44
C ASP A 273 -14.29 9.05 13.99
N LEU A 274 -14.27 7.75 13.72
CA LEU A 274 -14.04 7.22 12.37
C LEU A 274 -15.01 6.07 12.08
N LEU A 275 -15.61 6.10 10.90
CA LEU A 275 -16.48 5.04 10.39
C LEU A 275 -15.87 4.46 9.10
N PHE A 276 -15.75 3.14 9.07
CA PHE A 276 -15.32 2.36 7.92
C PHE A 276 -16.37 1.31 7.57
N TYR A 277 -16.26 0.75 6.37
CA TYR A 277 -16.95 -0.47 5.96
C TYR A 277 -15.91 -1.52 5.57
N HIS A 278 -16.07 -2.74 6.06
CA HIS A 278 -15.16 -3.83 5.75
C HIS A 278 -15.77 -4.77 4.70
N VAL A 279 -15.24 -4.73 3.47
CA VAL A 279 -15.83 -5.38 2.28
C VAL A 279 -15.81 -6.92 2.32
N ARG A 280 -14.94 -7.55 3.13
CA ARG A 280 -14.90 -9.03 3.24
C ARG A 280 -15.80 -9.56 4.35
N LEU A 281 -15.99 -8.79 5.41
CA LEU A 281 -16.89 -9.10 6.52
C LEU A 281 -18.31 -8.57 6.27
N HIS A 282 -18.50 -7.75 5.25
CA HIS A 282 -19.78 -7.10 4.95
C HIS A 282 -20.39 -6.42 6.17
N CYS A 283 -19.60 -5.61 6.88
CA CYS A 283 -20.07 -4.92 8.08
C CYS A 283 -19.43 -3.54 8.23
N TYR A 284 -20.11 -2.68 8.98
CA TYR A 284 -19.52 -1.43 9.43
C TYR A 284 -18.46 -1.66 10.51
N PHE A 285 -17.49 -0.77 10.54
CA PHE A 285 -16.39 -0.78 11.51
C PHE A 285 -16.25 0.60 12.12
N VAL A 286 -16.54 0.70 13.41
CA VAL A 286 -16.41 1.95 14.17
C VAL A 286 -15.08 1.96 14.90
N ILE A 287 -14.25 2.96 14.65
CA ILE A 287 -12.99 3.18 15.36
C ILE A 287 -13.15 4.39 16.27
N GLU A 288 -13.00 4.17 17.56
CA GLU A 288 -13.00 5.20 18.60
C GLU A 288 -11.57 5.41 19.10
N LEU A 289 -11.10 6.66 19.03
CA LEU A 289 -9.74 7.06 19.44
C LEU A 289 -9.78 7.58 20.88
N LYS A 290 -8.80 7.17 21.67
CA LYS A 290 -8.64 7.66 23.05
C LYS A 290 -7.18 7.95 23.34
N THR A 291 -6.91 9.11 23.90
CA THR A 291 -5.61 9.45 24.46
C THR A 291 -5.53 8.97 25.91
N GLY A 292 -4.40 8.33 26.24
CA GLY A 292 -4.16 7.75 27.57
C GLY A 292 -4.52 6.26 27.71
N PRO A 293 -4.43 5.72 28.95
CA PRO A 293 -4.68 4.32 29.24
C PRO A 293 -6.18 3.96 29.13
N PHE A 294 -6.45 2.71 28.69
CA PHE A 294 -7.80 2.18 28.57
C PHE A 294 -8.65 2.36 29.85
N LYS A 295 -9.92 2.73 29.63
CA LYS A 295 -10.92 2.85 30.68
C LYS A 295 -12.18 2.05 30.32
N PRO A 296 -12.77 1.29 31.30
CA PRO A 296 -13.95 0.44 31.04
C PRO A 296 -15.17 1.19 30.50
N GLU A 297 -15.39 2.45 30.90
CA GLU A 297 -16.49 3.27 30.38
C GLU A 297 -16.47 3.50 28.88
N TRP A 298 -15.30 3.46 28.25
CA TRP A 298 -15.16 3.62 26.79
C TRP A 298 -15.74 2.43 26.03
N ALA A 299 -15.61 1.21 26.57
CA ALA A 299 -16.23 0.02 25.98
C ALA A 299 -17.77 0.12 26.01
N GLY A 300 -18.35 0.68 27.10
CA GLY A 300 -19.78 0.94 27.18
C GLY A 300 -20.26 1.99 26.15
N LYS A 301 -19.49 3.08 25.99
CA LYS A 301 -19.78 4.10 24.98
C LYS A 301 -19.74 3.52 23.57
N LEU A 302 -18.70 2.76 23.25
CA LEU A 302 -18.55 2.10 21.95
C LEU A 302 -19.69 1.11 21.70
N ASN A 303 -20.06 0.30 22.70
CA ASN A 303 -21.20 -0.64 22.57
C ASN A 303 -22.52 0.07 22.21
N PHE A 304 -22.77 1.25 22.77
CA PHE A 304 -23.92 2.08 22.39
C PHE A 304 -23.81 2.52 20.93
N TYR A 305 -22.63 2.98 20.47
CA TYR A 305 -22.41 3.40 19.09
C TYR A 305 -22.65 2.26 18.11
N LEU A 306 -22.14 1.06 18.41
CA LEU A 306 -22.36 -0.11 17.53
C LEU A 306 -23.85 -0.45 17.39
N SER A 307 -24.63 -0.31 18.48
CA SER A 307 -26.08 -0.51 18.43
C SER A 307 -26.75 0.54 17.56
N ALA A 308 -26.39 1.81 17.72
CA ALA A 308 -26.94 2.89 16.90
C ALA A 308 -26.59 2.76 15.40
N VAL A 309 -25.35 2.36 15.08
CA VAL A 309 -24.96 2.08 13.68
C VAL A 309 -25.74 0.90 13.10
N ASP A 310 -25.92 -0.17 13.86
CA ASP A 310 -26.73 -1.33 13.44
C ASP A 310 -28.17 -0.94 13.14
N ASP A 311 -28.76 -0.04 13.94
CA ASP A 311 -30.14 0.37 13.78
C ASP A 311 -30.35 1.41 12.69
N LEU A 312 -29.38 2.34 12.51
CA LEU A 312 -29.53 3.51 11.65
C LEU A 312 -28.89 3.35 10.27
N LEU A 313 -27.77 2.63 10.17
CA LEU A 313 -26.96 2.58 8.94
C LEU A 313 -26.89 1.19 8.31
N ARG A 314 -26.99 0.13 9.10
CA ARG A 314 -26.88 -1.25 8.61
C ARG A 314 -28.04 -1.61 7.68
N THR A 315 -27.74 -2.30 6.59
CA THR A 315 -28.73 -2.84 5.65
C THR A 315 -28.85 -4.34 5.79
N GLY A 316 -29.90 -4.94 5.21
CA GLY A 316 -30.25 -6.35 5.40
C GLY A 316 -29.12 -7.37 5.17
N PRO A 317 -28.23 -7.22 4.17
CA PRO A 317 -27.14 -8.16 3.92
C PRO A 317 -25.92 -7.95 4.83
N ASP A 318 -25.86 -6.84 5.61
CA ASP A 318 -24.70 -6.53 6.44
C ASP A 318 -24.68 -7.37 7.73
N GLY A 319 -23.48 -7.79 8.12
CA GLY A 319 -23.19 -8.38 9.41
C GLY A 319 -23.25 -7.36 10.56
N PRO A 320 -23.10 -7.80 11.81
CA PRO A 320 -23.06 -6.92 12.97
C PRO A 320 -21.91 -5.93 12.88
N THR A 321 -22.14 -4.68 13.24
CA THR A 321 -21.10 -3.64 13.27
C THR A 321 -20.02 -4.00 14.31
N ILE A 322 -18.76 -3.93 13.91
CA ILE A 322 -17.59 -4.20 14.76
C ILE A 322 -17.02 -2.89 15.29
N GLY A 323 -16.64 -2.87 16.55
CA GLY A 323 -15.95 -1.74 17.18
C GLY A 323 -14.49 -1.99 17.42
N LEU A 324 -13.66 -0.98 17.22
CA LEU A 324 -12.25 -0.95 17.58
C LEU A 324 -11.98 0.26 18.47
N LEU A 325 -11.58 0.01 19.71
CA LEU A 325 -11.12 1.04 20.62
C LEU A 325 -9.60 1.13 20.55
N LEU A 326 -9.08 2.26 20.13
CA LEU A 326 -7.65 2.55 20.08
C LEU A 326 -7.24 3.46 21.24
N CYS A 327 -6.31 3.01 22.08
CA CYS A 327 -5.79 3.75 23.24
C CYS A 327 -4.26 3.70 23.29
N GLU A 328 -3.64 4.52 24.12
CA GLU A 328 -2.15 4.53 24.22
C GLU A 328 -1.63 3.30 24.98
N SER A 329 -2.40 2.74 25.90
CA SER A 329 -2.06 1.53 26.63
C SER A 329 -3.30 0.86 27.19
N HIS A 330 -3.26 -0.44 27.43
CA HIS A 330 -4.30 -1.18 28.15
C HIS A 330 -3.71 -2.18 29.15
N ASN A 331 -4.51 -2.49 30.15
CA ASN A 331 -4.27 -3.60 31.07
C ASN A 331 -5.19 -4.74 30.64
N ASN A 332 -4.64 -5.89 30.24
CA ASN A 332 -5.41 -7.01 29.70
C ASN A 332 -6.54 -7.47 30.64
N PRO A 333 -6.32 -7.78 31.92
CA PRO A 333 -7.38 -8.12 32.86
C PRO A 333 -8.52 -7.10 32.90
N ILE A 334 -8.21 -5.79 32.96
CA ILE A 334 -9.23 -4.74 33.01
C ILE A 334 -10.05 -4.72 31.70
N ALA A 335 -9.38 -4.81 30.56
CA ALA A 335 -10.06 -4.82 29.26
C ALA A 335 -10.90 -6.09 29.07
N GLU A 336 -10.40 -7.26 29.47
CA GLU A 336 -11.16 -8.53 29.45
C GLU A 336 -12.42 -8.45 30.31
N TYR A 337 -12.33 -7.90 31.54
CA TYR A 337 -13.50 -7.71 32.39
C TYR A 337 -14.49 -6.72 31.77
N ALA A 338 -14.01 -5.63 31.17
CA ALA A 338 -14.86 -4.63 30.52
C ALA A 338 -15.63 -5.20 29.32
N LEU A 339 -15.01 -6.13 28.58
CA LEU A 339 -15.62 -6.75 27.40
C LEU A 339 -16.46 -8.00 27.71
N ARG A 340 -16.40 -8.54 28.95
CA ARG A 340 -16.95 -9.86 29.29
C ARG A 340 -18.44 -9.99 28.98
N ASP A 341 -19.23 -8.99 29.35
CA ASP A 341 -20.69 -9.03 29.24
C ASP A 341 -21.25 -8.18 28.11
N ILE A 342 -20.36 -7.67 27.23
CA ILE A 342 -20.75 -6.92 26.05
C ILE A 342 -21.11 -7.87 24.92
N ALA A 343 -22.34 -7.75 24.40
CA ALA A 343 -22.84 -8.58 23.31
C ALA A 343 -22.34 -8.15 21.93
N LYS A 344 -22.02 -6.87 21.74
CA LYS A 344 -21.50 -6.35 20.48
C LYS A 344 -20.02 -6.70 20.31
N PRO A 345 -19.54 -6.97 19.08
CA PRO A 345 -18.15 -7.31 18.83
C PRO A 345 -17.24 -6.09 18.96
N ILE A 346 -16.39 -6.11 19.98
CA ILE A 346 -15.43 -5.04 20.28
C ILE A 346 -14.02 -5.60 20.40
N GLY A 347 -13.06 -4.93 19.72
CA GLY A 347 -11.63 -5.09 19.91
C GLY A 347 -11.03 -3.89 20.63
N VAL A 348 -10.04 -4.14 21.47
CA VAL A 348 -9.21 -3.12 22.13
C VAL A 348 -7.78 -3.31 21.69
N SER A 349 -7.16 -2.24 21.24
CA SER A 349 -5.76 -2.23 20.81
C SER A 349 -5.08 -0.95 21.24
N THR A 350 -3.77 -1.04 21.35
CA THR A 350 -2.93 0.14 21.52
C THR A 350 -2.51 0.74 20.18
N TYR A 351 -2.08 1.99 20.20
CA TYR A 351 -1.41 2.60 19.06
C TYR A 351 -0.10 3.26 19.49
N ARG A 352 0.85 3.33 18.52
CA ARG A 352 2.12 4.01 18.69
C ARG A 352 2.19 5.18 17.72
N VAL A 353 2.65 6.31 18.24
CA VAL A 353 2.93 7.52 17.45
C VAL A 353 4.39 7.87 17.67
N THR A 354 5.11 8.20 16.60
CA THR A 354 6.46 8.71 16.73
C THR A 354 6.40 10.14 17.27
N ARG A 355 6.77 10.27 18.54
CA ARG A 355 6.83 11.57 19.25
C ARG A 355 8.15 12.30 19.03
N GLN A 356 9.07 11.74 18.25
CA GLN A 356 10.36 12.31 17.92
C GLN A 356 10.60 12.15 16.42
N LEU A 357 11.03 13.25 15.78
CA LEU A 357 11.59 13.19 14.44
C LEU A 357 12.81 12.25 14.45
N PRO A 358 12.99 11.39 13.43
CA PRO A 358 14.22 10.61 13.26
C PRO A 358 15.45 11.52 13.36
N GLU A 359 16.52 11.09 14.05
CA GLU A 359 17.73 11.89 14.29
C GLU A 359 18.27 12.66 13.06
N PRO A 360 18.27 12.11 11.83
CA PRO A 360 18.69 12.85 10.66
C PRO A 360 17.79 14.05 10.30
N LEU A 361 16.51 13.99 10.65
CA LEU A 361 15.54 15.04 10.37
C LEU A 361 15.47 16.08 11.50
N GLN A 362 15.87 15.73 12.72
CA GLN A 362 15.96 16.70 13.84
C GLN A 362 17.00 17.78 13.58
N ALA A 363 18.08 17.47 12.85
CA ALA A 363 19.13 18.41 12.50
C ALA A 363 18.75 19.33 11.33
N GLU A 364 17.74 18.98 10.53
CA GLU A 364 17.32 19.74 9.33
C GLU A 364 16.03 20.56 9.55
N VAL A 365 15.34 20.35 10.66
CA VAL A 365 14.12 21.13 10.98
C VAL A 365 14.52 22.34 11.82
N PRO A 366 14.20 23.57 11.35
CA PRO A 366 14.41 24.77 12.13
C PRO A 366 13.74 24.65 13.51
N SER A 367 14.37 25.17 14.55
CA SER A 367 13.77 25.22 15.89
C SER A 367 12.44 25.99 15.87
N ILE A 368 11.61 25.82 16.89
CA ILE A 368 10.36 26.58 17.02
C ILE A 368 10.66 28.08 17.07
N GLU A 369 11.79 28.46 17.69
CA GLU A 369 12.30 29.81 17.76
C GLU A 369 12.67 30.34 16.36
N ASP A 370 13.39 29.55 15.55
CA ASP A 370 13.76 29.93 14.17
C ASP A 370 12.50 30.11 13.28
N LEU A 371 11.50 29.23 13.45
CA LEU A 371 10.22 29.35 12.72
C LEU A 371 9.40 30.54 13.18
N GLN A 372 9.43 30.90 14.47
CA GLN A 372 8.78 32.09 15.00
C GLN A 372 9.44 33.35 14.46
N GLU A 373 10.78 33.40 14.39
CA GLU A 373 11.54 34.52 13.82
C GLU A 373 11.21 34.73 12.33
N VAL A 374 11.13 33.63 11.56
CA VAL A 374 10.73 33.67 10.13
C VAL A 374 9.28 34.16 9.97
N VAL A 375 8.35 33.71 10.82
CA VAL A 375 6.95 34.15 10.78
C VAL A 375 6.80 35.60 11.17
N GLU A 376 7.55 36.09 12.16
CA GLU A 376 7.53 37.52 12.55
C GLU A 376 8.15 38.41 11.47
N LYS A 377 9.23 37.94 10.84
CA LYS A 377 9.86 38.65 9.70
C LYS A 377 8.87 38.75 8.51
N LEU A 378 8.22 37.66 8.16
CA LEU A 378 7.17 37.67 7.11
C LEU A 378 5.99 38.58 7.45
N ARG A 379 5.58 38.61 8.73
CA ARG A 379 4.53 39.56 9.18
C ARG A 379 4.93 41.01 9.03
N SER A 380 6.17 41.35 9.39
CA SER A 380 6.71 42.73 9.23
C SER A 380 6.78 43.11 7.76
N GLU A 381 7.28 42.23 6.89
CA GLU A 381 7.34 42.46 5.44
C GLU A 381 5.96 42.68 4.82
N ILE A 382 4.96 41.88 5.23
CA ILE A 382 3.58 42.03 4.79
C ILE A 382 2.95 43.34 5.27
N GLN A 383 3.29 43.82 6.49
CA GLN A 383 2.84 45.11 6.99
C GLN A 383 3.49 46.28 6.25
N GLU A 384 4.77 46.17 5.92
CA GLU A 384 5.47 47.18 5.11
C GLU A 384 4.90 47.29 3.69
N LEU A 385 4.59 46.13 3.05
CA LEU A 385 3.95 46.10 1.74
C LEU A 385 2.57 46.74 1.77
N LYS A 386 1.75 46.40 2.78
CA LYS A 386 0.42 47.00 2.96
C LYS A 386 0.50 48.53 3.26
N GLY A 387 1.56 48.98 3.93
CA GLY A 387 1.82 50.38 4.18
C GLY A 387 2.20 51.15 2.90
N LYS A 388 2.91 50.51 1.98
CA LYS A 388 3.28 51.10 0.67
C LYS A 388 2.09 51.21 -0.26
N ASP A 389 1.28 50.14 -0.35
CA ASP A 389 0.05 50.16 -1.17
C ASP A 389 -0.98 51.22 -0.69
N ALA A 390 -1.04 51.43 0.65
CA ALA A 390 -1.90 52.48 1.22
C ALA A 390 -1.37 53.92 1.01
N PHE A 391 -0.07 54.06 0.75
CA PHE A 391 0.58 55.37 0.46
C PHE A 391 0.43 55.70 -1.03
N GLU A 392 0.60 54.75 -1.92
CA GLU A 392 0.41 54.94 -3.37
C GLU A 392 -1.06 55.23 -3.74
N SER A 393 -2.03 54.53 -3.09
CA SER A 393 -3.45 54.79 -3.31
C SER A 393 -3.93 56.19 -2.85
N LYS A 394 -3.17 56.87 -1.98
CA LYS A 394 -3.43 58.25 -1.55
C LYS A 394 -2.80 59.31 -2.44
N GLN A 395 -1.83 58.98 -3.28
CA GLN A 395 -1.20 59.92 -4.24
C GLN A 395 -1.94 59.94 -5.59
N GLU A 396 -2.73 58.90 -5.94
CA GLU A 396 -3.52 58.91 -7.16
C GLU A 396 -4.91 59.63 -7.02
N THR A 397 -5.21 60.14 -5.83
CA THR A 397 -6.52 60.80 -5.56
C THR A 397 -6.37 62.28 -5.23
N THR A 398 -5.24 62.90 -5.55
CA THR A 398 -5.01 64.38 -5.47
C THR A 398 -4.57 64.88 -6.82
#